data_551db16a29857b6840be8d4703b71472
#
_entry.id   551db16a29857b6840be8d4703b71472
#
_cell.length_a   1.000
_cell.length_b   1.000
_cell.length_c   1.000
_cell.angle_alpha   90.00
_cell.angle_beta   90.00
_cell.angle_gamma   90.00
#
_symmetry.space_group_name_H-M   'P 1'
#
loop_
_entity.id
_entity.type
_entity.pdbx_description
1 polymer ?
#
loop_
_entity_poly.entity_id
_entity_poly.type
_entity_poly.pdbx_seq_one_letter_code
_entity_poly.pdbx_strand_id
1 'polypeptide(L)'
;MVSSSVYGQEELLDRIYVLLTSLGYEVWMSHRGSVPTNSNETTLESCLKAVENCDSFLGVITTDYGTTSPGEISITHQEFRKAIELKKPRWFLVNDRVIFARQLLSKMGYKTPEGRHRLGLKTLKPCLSDLRIIDMYEEATEKRIEDGQAKVKWVQKFYDTDDASIFTQTQFYRFLDAEKSIREQYPDLKKRGGRR
;
A
#
# COMPACT_ATOMS: atom_id res chain seq x y z
N MET A 1 0.93 -9.04 -4.23
CA MET A 1 0.29 -7.89 -4.90
C MET A 1 1.03 -6.60 -4.53
N VAL A 2 1.24 -5.69 -5.48
CA VAL A 2 1.74 -4.32 -5.25
C VAL A 2 0.61 -3.35 -5.57
N SER A 3 0.29 -2.47 -4.63
CA SER A 3 -0.79 -1.47 -4.72
C SER A 3 -0.24 -0.06 -4.57
N SER A 4 -0.54 0.81 -5.52
CA SER A 4 -0.16 2.23 -5.54
C SER A 4 -1.06 3.00 -6.49
N SER A 5 -1.13 4.33 -6.30
CA SER A 5 -1.49 5.24 -7.39
C SER A 5 -0.39 5.23 -8.45
N VAL A 6 -0.77 5.33 -9.71
CA VAL A 6 0.16 5.16 -10.84
C VAL A 6 0.71 6.51 -11.33
N TYR A 7 -0.12 7.53 -11.36
CA TYR A 7 0.19 8.79 -12.02
C TYR A 7 1.47 9.45 -11.49
N GLY A 8 2.46 9.61 -12.38
CA GLY A 8 3.76 10.21 -12.07
C GLY A 8 4.69 9.32 -11.24
N GLN A 9 4.38 8.03 -11.11
CA GLN A 9 5.15 7.04 -10.35
C GLN A 9 5.50 5.80 -11.17
N GLU A 10 5.34 5.89 -12.47
CA GLU A 10 5.48 4.77 -13.40
C GLU A 10 6.88 4.15 -13.30
N GLU A 11 7.94 4.97 -13.26
CA GLU A 11 9.32 4.50 -13.13
C GLU A 11 9.56 3.73 -11.82
N LEU A 12 9.06 4.28 -10.71
CA LEU A 12 9.16 3.62 -9.39
C LEU A 12 8.48 2.25 -9.41
N LEU A 13 7.25 2.21 -9.94
CA LEU A 13 6.46 0.98 -9.98
C LEU A 13 7.08 -0.05 -10.92
N ASP A 14 7.63 0.38 -12.05
CA ASP A 14 8.34 -0.48 -12.99
C ASP A 14 9.57 -1.11 -12.35
N ARG A 15 10.36 -0.33 -11.63
CA ARG A 15 11.53 -0.86 -10.91
C ARG A 15 11.13 -1.88 -9.84
N ILE A 16 10.10 -1.58 -9.04
CA ILE A 16 9.58 -2.52 -8.03
C ILE A 16 9.09 -3.81 -8.70
N TYR A 17 8.37 -3.71 -9.82
CA TYR A 17 7.88 -4.86 -10.56
C TYR A 17 9.03 -5.75 -11.04
N VAL A 18 10.00 -5.16 -11.74
CA VAL A 18 11.16 -5.89 -12.28
C VAL A 18 11.96 -6.55 -11.16
N LEU A 19 12.20 -5.82 -10.07
CA LEU A 19 12.95 -6.32 -8.93
C LEU A 19 12.26 -7.53 -8.28
N LEU A 20 10.97 -7.42 -7.94
CA LEU A 20 10.22 -8.51 -7.31
C LEU A 20 10.12 -9.72 -8.23
N THR A 21 9.91 -9.50 -9.54
CA THR A 21 9.87 -10.59 -10.52
C THR A 21 11.22 -11.28 -10.63
N SER A 22 12.34 -10.54 -10.63
CA SER A 22 13.68 -11.11 -10.65
C SER A 22 14.02 -11.94 -9.40
N LEU A 23 13.37 -11.63 -8.27
CA LEU A 23 13.47 -12.40 -7.04
C LEU A 23 12.56 -13.64 -7.00
N GLY A 24 11.77 -13.88 -8.06
CA GLY A 24 10.92 -15.07 -8.20
C GLY A 24 9.48 -14.89 -7.72
N TYR A 25 9.04 -13.66 -7.40
CA TYR A 25 7.65 -13.39 -7.04
C TYR A 25 6.75 -13.31 -8.28
N GLU A 26 5.55 -13.86 -8.20
CA GLU A 26 4.45 -13.54 -9.11
C GLU A 26 3.85 -12.19 -8.68
N VAL A 27 4.07 -11.15 -9.48
CA VAL A 27 3.71 -9.78 -9.11
C VAL A 27 2.41 -9.37 -9.78
N TRP A 28 1.37 -9.12 -8.97
CA TRP A 28 0.12 -8.53 -9.40
C TRP A 28 0.16 -7.02 -9.16
N MET A 29 0.08 -6.25 -10.24
CA MET A 29 0.14 -4.79 -10.24
C MET A 29 -0.72 -4.24 -11.37
N SER A 30 -1.67 -3.34 -11.06
CA SER A 30 -2.61 -2.77 -12.04
C SER A 30 -1.90 -2.00 -13.15
N HIS A 31 -0.85 -1.25 -12.82
CA HIS A 31 -0.02 -0.51 -13.78
C HIS A 31 0.56 -1.42 -14.88
N ARG A 32 0.91 -2.66 -14.56
CA ARG A 32 1.44 -3.65 -15.51
C ARG A 32 0.38 -4.57 -16.12
N GLY A 33 -0.88 -4.36 -15.79
CA GLY A 33 -1.96 -5.21 -16.28
C GLY A 33 -1.85 -6.67 -15.81
N SER A 34 -1.08 -6.93 -14.74
CA SER A 34 -0.85 -8.30 -14.23
C SER A 34 -1.84 -8.71 -13.13
N VAL A 35 -2.76 -7.84 -12.77
CA VAL A 35 -3.87 -8.18 -11.87
C VAL A 35 -4.84 -9.10 -12.61
N PRO A 36 -5.16 -10.28 -12.06
CA PRO A 36 -6.18 -11.15 -12.65
C PRO A 36 -7.52 -10.41 -12.73
N THR A 37 -8.07 -10.31 -13.94
CA THR A 37 -9.33 -9.63 -14.20
C THR A 37 -10.35 -10.60 -14.79
N ASN A 38 -11.63 -10.38 -14.50
CA ASN A 38 -12.75 -11.05 -15.13
C ASN A 38 -13.57 -10.01 -15.93
N SER A 39 -13.98 -10.34 -17.14
CA SER A 39 -14.73 -9.44 -18.02
C SER A 39 -16.05 -8.92 -17.42
N ASN A 40 -16.59 -9.62 -16.43
CA ASN A 40 -17.84 -9.27 -15.75
C ASN A 40 -17.63 -8.43 -14.46
N GLU A 41 -16.40 -8.04 -14.17
CA GLU A 41 -16.04 -7.33 -12.94
C GLU A 41 -15.59 -5.91 -13.24
N THR A 42 -15.91 -4.99 -12.35
CA THR A 42 -15.35 -3.64 -12.36
C THR A 42 -13.87 -3.67 -11.99
N THR A 43 -13.16 -2.61 -12.34
CA THR A 43 -11.75 -2.44 -11.93
C THR A 43 -11.59 -2.56 -10.42
N LEU A 44 -12.48 -1.93 -9.64
CA LEU A 44 -12.44 -1.99 -8.18
C LEU A 44 -12.64 -3.43 -7.67
N GLU A 45 -13.64 -4.14 -8.18
CA GLU A 45 -13.89 -5.54 -7.78
C GLU A 45 -12.69 -6.44 -8.08
N SER A 46 -12.09 -6.31 -9.27
CA SER A 46 -10.90 -7.08 -9.65
C SER A 46 -9.71 -6.76 -8.72
N CYS A 47 -9.49 -5.49 -8.39
CA CYS A 47 -8.43 -5.06 -7.47
C CYS A 47 -8.66 -5.62 -6.05
N LEU A 48 -9.87 -5.52 -5.51
CA LEU A 48 -10.17 -6.03 -4.18
C LEU A 48 -10.07 -7.57 -4.10
N LYS A 49 -10.50 -8.27 -5.16
CA LYS A 49 -10.29 -9.73 -5.28
C LYS A 49 -8.82 -10.10 -5.36
N ALA A 50 -8.00 -9.31 -6.04
CA ALA A 50 -6.56 -9.52 -6.05
C ALA A 50 -5.96 -9.38 -4.65
N VAL A 51 -6.40 -8.41 -3.86
CA VAL A 51 -6.02 -8.31 -2.44
C VAL A 51 -6.45 -9.54 -1.65
N GLU A 52 -7.67 -10.05 -1.88
CA GLU A 52 -8.17 -11.25 -1.19
C GLU A 52 -7.32 -12.48 -1.50
N ASN A 53 -6.88 -12.63 -2.74
CA ASN A 53 -6.22 -13.83 -3.22
C ASN A 53 -4.68 -13.78 -3.15
N CYS A 54 -4.06 -12.61 -3.01
CA CYS A 54 -2.61 -12.52 -2.89
C CYS A 54 -2.11 -13.10 -1.55
N ASP A 55 -0.91 -13.67 -1.56
CA ASP A 55 -0.25 -14.18 -0.35
C ASP A 55 0.35 -13.06 0.49
N SER A 56 0.82 -11.98 -0.16
CA SER A 56 1.44 -10.83 0.49
C SER A 56 1.09 -9.53 -0.24
N PHE A 57 1.18 -8.43 0.48
CA PHE A 57 0.78 -7.10 0.01
C PHE A 57 1.90 -6.08 0.23
N LEU A 58 2.30 -5.38 -0.82
CA LEU A 58 3.18 -4.22 -0.76
C LEU A 58 2.37 -2.98 -1.15
N GLY A 59 2.14 -2.09 -0.20
CA GLY A 59 1.48 -0.81 -0.43
C GLY A 59 2.50 0.30 -0.60
N VAL A 60 2.36 1.12 -1.65
CA VAL A 60 3.23 2.27 -1.91
C VAL A 60 2.40 3.55 -1.86
N ILE A 61 2.62 4.34 -0.81
CA ILE A 61 1.94 5.62 -0.59
C ILE A 61 2.79 6.72 -1.23
N THR A 62 2.29 7.25 -2.33
CA THR A 62 2.94 8.33 -3.09
C THR A 62 2.30 9.68 -2.77
N THR A 63 2.67 10.71 -3.49
CA THR A 63 2.04 12.05 -3.41
C THR A 63 0.73 12.15 -4.18
N ASP A 64 0.37 11.13 -4.94
CA ASP A 64 -0.91 11.04 -5.63
C ASP A 64 -1.87 10.09 -4.88
N TYR A 65 -3.13 10.51 -4.72
CA TYR A 65 -4.15 9.73 -4.01
C TYR A 65 -4.76 8.63 -4.86
N GLY A 66 -4.64 8.77 -6.17
CA GLY A 66 -5.23 7.87 -7.15
C GLY A 66 -6.68 8.21 -7.51
N THR A 67 -7.27 7.35 -8.33
CA THR A 67 -8.61 7.55 -8.88
C THR A 67 -9.68 7.37 -7.81
N THR A 68 -10.63 8.32 -7.78
CA THR A 68 -11.79 8.32 -6.87
C THR A 68 -13.07 8.52 -7.63
N SER A 69 -14.15 7.89 -7.18
CA SER A 69 -15.52 8.31 -7.51
C SER A 69 -15.97 9.42 -6.56
N PRO A 70 -16.93 10.28 -6.96
CA PRO A 70 -17.45 11.32 -6.09
C PRO A 70 -17.95 10.78 -4.75
N GLY A 71 -17.42 11.32 -3.63
CA GLY A 71 -17.77 10.89 -2.28
C GLY A 71 -17.07 9.62 -1.78
N GLU A 72 -16.29 8.93 -2.62
CA GLU A 72 -15.56 7.71 -2.26
C GLU A 72 -14.08 7.95 -1.98
N ILE A 73 -13.45 7.00 -1.33
CA ILE A 73 -11.99 6.92 -1.20
C ILE A 73 -11.40 6.26 -2.45
N SER A 74 -10.11 6.51 -2.72
CA SER A 74 -9.45 5.95 -3.91
C SER A 74 -9.42 4.42 -3.90
N ILE A 75 -9.32 3.81 -5.08
CA ILE A 75 -9.16 2.36 -5.23
C ILE A 75 -7.97 1.89 -4.41
N THR A 76 -6.83 2.55 -4.52
CA THR A 76 -5.61 2.23 -3.73
C THR A 76 -5.88 2.26 -2.22
N HIS A 77 -6.63 3.25 -1.73
CA HIS A 77 -6.97 3.33 -0.30
C HIS A 77 -7.90 2.19 0.13
N GLN A 78 -8.84 1.78 -0.73
CA GLN A 78 -9.71 0.62 -0.47
C GLN A 78 -8.91 -0.68 -0.45
N GLU A 79 -7.94 -0.86 -1.36
CA GLU A 79 -7.02 -2.01 -1.37
C GLU A 79 -6.21 -2.09 -0.06
N PHE A 80 -5.70 -0.95 0.44
CA PHE A 80 -4.99 -0.88 1.71
C PHE A 80 -5.88 -1.30 2.89
N ARG A 81 -7.09 -0.75 2.98
CA ARG A 81 -8.07 -1.13 4.02
C ARG A 81 -8.39 -2.62 3.95
N LYS A 82 -8.59 -3.15 2.76
CA LYS A 82 -8.87 -4.57 2.55
C LYS A 82 -7.71 -5.45 3.00
N ALA A 83 -6.47 -5.09 2.68
CA ALA A 83 -5.28 -5.81 3.12
C ALA A 83 -5.11 -5.77 4.65
N ILE A 84 -5.47 -4.64 5.28
CA ILE A 84 -5.45 -4.47 6.73
C ILE A 84 -6.54 -5.31 7.39
N GLU A 85 -7.78 -5.25 6.88
CA GLU A 85 -8.93 -6.03 7.35
C GLU A 85 -8.65 -7.53 7.32
N LEU A 86 -8.15 -8.03 6.20
CA LEU A 86 -7.81 -9.44 5.99
C LEU A 86 -6.53 -9.86 6.72
N LYS A 87 -5.88 -8.95 7.46
CA LYS A 87 -4.61 -9.21 8.16
C LYS A 87 -3.53 -9.81 7.26
N LYS A 88 -3.48 -9.41 5.98
CA LYS A 88 -2.48 -9.89 5.04
C LYS A 88 -1.06 -9.59 5.56
N PRO A 89 -0.07 -10.48 5.29
CA PRO A 89 1.34 -10.13 5.37
C PRO A 89 1.57 -8.90 4.50
N ARG A 90 2.00 -7.79 5.11
CA ARG A 90 2.05 -6.51 4.38
C ARG A 90 3.21 -5.64 4.79
N TRP A 91 3.73 -4.94 3.80
CA TRP A 91 4.74 -3.90 3.92
C TRP A 91 4.21 -2.61 3.31
N PHE A 92 4.66 -1.49 3.85
CA PHE A 92 4.28 -0.19 3.31
C PHE A 92 5.53 0.66 3.06
N LEU A 93 5.56 1.26 1.88
CA LEU A 93 6.46 2.34 1.52
C LEU A 93 5.68 3.66 1.55
N VAL A 94 6.28 4.72 2.03
CA VAL A 94 5.66 6.04 2.05
C VAL A 94 6.64 7.11 1.58
N ASN A 95 6.19 7.96 0.66
CA ASN A 95 6.98 9.11 0.22
C ASN A 95 7.16 10.10 1.39
N ASP A 96 8.36 10.65 1.56
CA ASP A 96 8.73 11.55 2.65
C ASP A 96 7.87 12.81 2.73
N ARG A 97 7.38 13.30 1.59
CA ARG A 97 6.48 14.47 1.51
C ARG A 97 5.17 14.25 2.24
N VAL A 98 4.66 13.03 2.26
CA VAL A 98 3.43 12.66 3.00
C VAL A 98 3.67 12.79 4.50
N ILE A 99 4.82 12.29 4.97
CA ILE A 99 5.21 12.37 6.39
C ILE A 99 5.43 13.84 6.78
N PHE A 100 6.14 14.60 5.94
CA PHE A 100 6.36 16.03 6.17
C PHE A 100 5.04 16.80 6.26
N ALA A 101 4.14 16.60 5.29
CA ALA A 101 2.83 17.27 5.27
C ALA A 101 2.00 16.93 6.51
N ARG A 102 1.98 15.65 6.92
CA ARG A 102 1.32 15.22 8.16
C ARG A 102 1.88 15.94 9.38
N GLN A 103 3.20 16.01 9.51
CA GLN A 103 3.86 16.67 10.65
C GLN A 103 3.54 18.16 10.67
N LEU A 104 3.62 18.84 9.53
CA LEU A 104 3.32 20.25 9.39
C LEU A 104 1.87 20.55 9.80
N LEU A 105 0.90 19.84 9.21
CA LEU A 105 -0.52 20.04 9.51
C LEU A 105 -0.84 19.73 10.98
N SER A 106 -0.22 18.70 11.54
CA SER A 106 -0.36 18.38 12.97
C SER A 106 0.13 19.52 13.88
N LYS A 107 1.25 20.18 13.54
CA LYS A 107 1.77 21.35 14.27
C LYS A 107 0.88 22.58 14.12
N MET A 108 0.19 22.70 13.00
CA MET A 108 -0.80 23.77 12.73
C MET A 108 -2.16 23.50 13.39
N GLY A 109 -2.34 22.37 14.10
CA GLY A 109 -3.59 22.02 14.80
C GLY A 109 -4.50 21.05 14.04
N TYR A 110 -4.21 20.69 12.80
CA TYR A 110 -5.01 19.79 11.97
C TYR A 110 -4.61 18.32 12.15
N LYS A 111 -4.83 17.80 13.36
CA LYS A 111 -4.37 16.45 13.75
C LYS A 111 -5.31 15.34 13.29
N THR A 112 -6.60 15.65 13.11
CA THR A 112 -7.61 14.63 12.76
C THR A 112 -7.99 14.70 11.28
N PRO A 113 -8.50 13.60 10.68
CA PRO A 113 -9.03 13.61 9.32
C PRO A 113 -10.08 14.70 9.10
N GLU A 114 -11.03 14.84 10.01
CA GLU A 114 -12.11 15.85 9.93
C GLU A 114 -11.55 17.26 9.94
N GLY A 115 -10.52 17.52 10.75
CA GLY A 115 -9.82 18.81 10.79
C GLY A 115 -9.14 19.11 9.44
N ARG A 116 -8.46 18.13 8.85
CA ARG A 116 -7.79 18.26 7.55
C ARG A 116 -8.80 18.48 6.42
N HIS A 117 -9.91 17.75 6.41
CA HIS A 117 -10.95 17.87 5.38
C HIS A 117 -11.61 19.25 5.37
N ARG A 118 -11.71 19.91 6.53
CA ARG A 118 -12.26 21.28 6.66
C ARG A 118 -11.36 22.36 6.09
N LEU A 119 -10.09 22.09 5.85
CA LEU A 119 -9.17 23.08 5.26
C LEU A 119 -9.58 23.53 3.87
N GLY A 120 -10.41 22.76 3.15
CA GLY A 120 -10.94 23.13 1.84
C GLY A 120 -9.83 23.45 0.82
N LEU A 121 -8.63 22.88 1.01
CA LEU A 121 -7.49 23.14 0.14
C LEU A 121 -7.82 22.67 -1.27
N LYS A 122 -7.95 23.62 -2.17
CA LYS A 122 -7.99 23.35 -3.60
C LYS A 122 -6.66 22.70 -4.00
N THR A 123 -6.73 21.60 -4.67
CA THR A 123 -5.64 20.78 -5.23
C THR A 123 -4.22 21.25 -4.88
N LEU A 124 -3.56 20.55 -3.99
CA LEU A 124 -2.18 20.79 -3.58
C LEU A 124 -1.14 20.29 -4.60
N LYS A 125 -1.57 19.98 -5.83
CA LYS A 125 -0.61 19.64 -6.89
C LYS A 125 0.37 20.81 -7.06
N PRO A 126 1.69 20.57 -7.06
CA PRO A 126 2.37 19.29 -7.23
C PRO A 126 2.78 18.58 -5.92
N CYS A 127 2.48 19.10 -4.73
CA CYS A 127 2.99 18.55 -3.47
C CYS A 127 2.25 17.28 -3.03
N LEU A 128 0.92 17.38 -2.89
CA LEU A 128 0.00 16.28 -2.63
C LEU A 128 -1.25 16.48 -3.47
N SER A 129 -1.79 15.41 -4.05
CA SER A 129 -3.03 15.54 -4.82
C SER A 129 -4.27 15.65 -3.94
N ASP A 130 -4.23 15.08 -2.74
CA ASP A 130 -5.35 15.03 -1.79
C ASP A 130 -4.82 14.82 -0.36
N LEU A 131 -5.41 15.47 0.64
CA LEU A 131 -5.02 15.29 2.05
C LEU A 131 -5.40 13.91 2.62
N ARG A 132 -6.32 13.19 2.00
CA ARG A 132 -6.68 11.81 2.38
C ARG A 132 -5.51 10.83 2.21
N ILE A 133 -4.43 11.20 1.50
CA ILE A 133 -3.16 10.46 1.50
C ILE A 133 -2.60 10.34 2.92
N ILE A 134 -2.76 11.39 3.74
CA ILE A 134 -2.31 11.37 5.14
C ILE A 134 -3.17 10.40 5.95
N ASP A 135 -4.47 10.33 5.70
CA ASP A 135 -5.37 9.39 6.37
C ASP A 135 -4.97 7.94 6.02
N MET A 136 -4.71 7.67 4.74
CA MET A 136 -4.21 6.37 4.27
C MET A 136 -2.88 5.98 4.95
N TYR A 137 -1.96 6.94 5.12
CA TYR A 137 -0.71 6.72 5.84
C TYR A 137 -0.95 6.44 7.34
N GLU A 138 -1.85 7.18 7.99
CA GLU A 138 -2.19 6.98 9.40
C GLU A 138 -2.82 5.60 9.63
N GLU A 139 -3.73 5.16 8.77
CA GLU A 139 -4.31 3.82 8.80
C GLU A 139 -3.23 2.72 8.59
N ALA A 140 -2.27 2.94 7.69
CA ALA A 140 -1.16 2.01 7.49
C ALA A 140 -0.23 1.90 8.72
N THR A 141 -0.08 3.00 9.48
CA THR A 141 0.78 3.06 10.68
C THR A 141 0.04 2.77 11.98
N GLU A 142 -1.28 2.62 11.95
CA GLU A 142 -2.09 2.44 13.15
C GLU A 142 -1.58 1.28 14.01
N LYS A 143 -1.31 1.60 15.28
CA LYS A 143 -0.95 0.60 16.29
C LYS A 143 -2.21 -0.17 16.68
N ARG A 144 -2.32 -1.42 16.26
CA ARG A 144 -3.35 -2.32 16.79
C ARG A 144 -2.79 -3.10 17.97
N ILE A 145 -3.56 -3.14 19.05
CA ILE A 145 -3.32 -4.07 20.15
C ILE A 145 -3.98 -5.38 19.74
N GLU A 146 -3.16 -6.36 19.36
CA GLU A 146 -3.62 -7.73 19.11
C GLU A 146 -3.02 -8.61 20.21
N ASP A 147 -3.89 -9.38 20.88
CA ASP A 147 -3.50 -10.30 21.96
C ASP A 147 -2.68 -9.64 23.11
N GLY A 148 -3.02 -8.40 23.46
CA GLY A 148 -2.34 -7.66 24.53
C GLY A 148 -0.94 -7.13 24.16
N GLN A 149 -0.48 -7.34 22.94
CA GLN A 149 0.79 -6.82 22.44
C GLN A 149 0.58 -5.75 21.36
N ALA A 150 1.27 -4.63 21.49
CA ALA A 150 1.31 -3.59 20.47
C ALA A 150 2.14 -4.07 19.26
N LYS A 151 1.48 -4.54 18.21
CA LYS A 151 2.15 -4.83 16.93
C LYS A 151 2.32 -3.53 16.16
N VAL A 152 3.56 -3.05 16.07
CA VAL A 152 3.92 -1.91 15.24
C VAL A 152 3.99 -2.39 13.80
N LYS A 153 3.19 -1.81 12.92
CA LYS A 153 3.30 -2.06 11.49
C LYS A 153 4.51 -1.35 10.94
N TRP A 154 5.30 -2.06 10.16
CA TRP A 154 6.47 -1.48 9.52
C TRP A 154 6.03 -0.65 8.32
N VAL A 155 6.30 0.65 8.37
CA VAL A 155 6.17 1.57 7.24
C VAL A 155 7.53 2.20 7.00
N GLN A 156 8.09 1.99 5.82
CA GLN A 156 9.38 2.54 5.42
C GLN A 156 9.19 3.82 4.62
N LYS A 157 9.88 4.87 5.05
CA LYS A 157 9.98 6.11 4.31
C LYS A 157 10.93 5.96 3.14
N PHE A 158 10.59 6.55 1.99
CA PHE A 158 11.48 6.72 0.85
C PHE A 158 11.47 8.16 0.34
N TYR A 159 12.58 8.61 -0.21
CA TYR A 159 12.75 9.93 -0.80
C TYR A 159 12.62 9.89 -2.33
N ASP A 160 13.19 8.85 -2.93
CA ASP A 160 13.24 8.64 -4.37
C ASP A 160 13.08 7.16 -4.75
N THR A 161 13.19 6.88 -6.03
CA THR A 161 13.04 5.54 -6.60
C THR A 161 14.14 4.58 -6.13
N ASP A 162 15.35 5.07 -5.89
CA ASP A 162 16.47 4.24 -5.45
C ASP A 162 16.29 3.78 -4.01
N ASP A 163 15.86 4.67 -3.10
CA ASP A 163 15.51 4.31 -1.72
C ASP A 163 14.43 3.23 -1.65
N ALA A 164 13.35 3.41 -2.43
CA ALA A 164 12.26 2.44 -2.48
C ALA A 164 12.72 1.09 -3.04
N SER A 165 13.61 1.10 -4.02
CA SER A 165 14.21 -0.11 -4.61
C SER A 165 15.08 -0.84 -3.61
N ILE A 166 15.95 -0.13 -2.87
CA ILE A 166 16.82 -0.70 -1.84
C ILE A 166 15.99 -1.36 -0.73
N PHE A 167 14.94 -0.68 -0.26
CA PHE A 167 14.05 -1.26 0.74
C PHE A 167 13.37 -2.52 0.21
N THR A 168 12.80 -2.45 -0.98
CA THR A 168 12.12 -3.60 -1.60
C THR A 168 13.08 -4.77 -1.76
N GLN A 169 14.29 -4.52 -2.27
CA GLN A 169 15.32 -5.55 -2.40
C GLN A 169 15.66 -6.16 -1.04
N THR A 170 15.92 -5.35 -0.04
CA THR A 170 16.32 -5.82 1.30
C THR A 170 15.25 -6.68 1.95
N GLN A 171 13.97 -6.28 1.84
CA GLN A 171 12.86 -7.03 2.46
C GLN A 171 12.52 -8.32 1.71
N PHE A 172 12.61 -8.32 0.39
CA PHE A 172 12.15 -9.44 -0.45
C PHE A 172 13.29 -10.29 -1.02
N TYR A 173 14.55 -9.91 -0.85
CA TYR A 173 15.71 -10.66 -1.35
C TYR A 173 15.77 -12.10 -0.80
N ARG A 174 15.41 -12.28 0.47
CA ARG A 174 15.39 -13.60 1.12
C ARG A 174 14.03 -14.26 0.92
N PHE A 175 13.70 -14.58 -0.32
CA PHE A 175 12.43 -15.18 -0.68
C PHE A 175 12.02 -16.36 0.23
N LEU A 176 12.93 -17.32 0.42
CA LEU A 176 12.65 -18.50 1.25
C LEU A 176 12.47 -18.16 2.74
N ASP A 177 13.25 -17.23 3.26
CA ASP A 177 13.15 -16.77 4.65
C ASP A 177 11.87 -15.95 4.85
N ALA A 178 11.52 -15.10 3.87
CA ALA A 178 10.29 -14.33 3.89
C ALA A 178 9.04 -15.24 3.83
N GLU A 179 9.04 -16.23 2.94
CA GLU A 179 7.96 -17.23 2.87
C GLU A 179 7.83 -18.01 4.18
N LYS A 180 8.94 -18.42 4.78
CA LYS A 180 8.93 -19.14 6.06
C LYS A 180 8.34 -18.27 7.16
N SER A 181 8.78 -17.01 7.29
CA SER A 181 8.24 -16.06 8.24
C SER A 181 6.76 -15.79 8.02
N ILE A 182 6.32 -15.66 6.77
CA ILE A 182 4.91 -15.50 6.41
C ILE A 182 4.10 -16.71 6.84
N ARG A 183 4.57 -17.91 6.57
CA ARG A 183 3.89 -19.16 6.94
C ARG A 183 3.80 -19.37 8.45
N GLU A 184 4.80 -18.91 9.20
CA GLU A 184 4.80 -18.99 10.68
C GLU A 184 3.84 -17.95 11.29
N GLN A 185 3.82 -16.72 10.78
CA GLN A 185 2.97 -15.63 11.27
C GLN A 185 1.50 -15.79 10.85
N TYR A 186 1.25 -16.46 9.72
CA TYR A 186 -0.08 -16.61 9.12
C TYR A 186 -0.37 -18.06 8.73
N PRO A 187 -0.53 -18.96 9.74
CA PRO A 187 -0.70 -20.40 9.51
C PRO A 187 -1.94 -20.75 8.65
N ASP A 188 -2.92 -19.87 8.58
CA ASP A 188 -4.13 -20.08 7.78
C ASP A 188 -3.90 -19.96 6.25
N LEU A 189 -2.79 -19.38 5.81
CA LEU A 189 -2.42 -19.34 4.38
C LEU A 189 -2.14 -20.75 3.83
N LYS A 190 -1.73 -21.70 4.67
CA LYS A 190 -1.53 -23.12 4.27
C LYS A 190 -2.78 -23.77 3.67
N LYS A 191 -3.98 -23.28 4.00
CA LYS A 191 -5.24 -23.87 3.53
C LYS A 191 -5.63 -23.44 2.12
N ARG A 192 -5.04 -22.39 1.57
CA ARG A 192 -5.38 -21.85 0.23
C ARG A 192 -4.48 -22.35 -0.90
N GLY A 193 -3.25 -22.79 -0.61
CA GLY A 193 -2.26 -23.25 -1.59
C GLY A 193 -2.45 -24.67 -2.15
N GLY A 194 -3.56 -25.34 -1.85
CA GLY A 194 -3.82 -26.74 -2.21
C GLY A 194 -4.68 -26.96 -3.44
N ARG A 195 -4.87 -25.99 -4.31
CA ARG A 195 -5.53 -26.17 -5.61
C ARG A 195 -4.61 -25.69 -6.73
N ARG A 196 -3.73 -26.57 -7.17
CA ARG A 196 -3.18 -26.58 -8.53
C ARG A 196 -4.03 -27.50 -9.38
#